data_cd86af112fdbf68fe3c15cfcb08990c3
#
_entry.id   cd86af112fdbf68fe3c15cfcb08990c3
#
_cell.length_a   1.000
_cell.length_b   1.000
_cell.length_c   1.000
_cell.angle_alpha   90.00
_cell.angle_beta   90.00
_cell.angle_gamma   90.00
#
_symmetry.space_group_name_H-M   'P 1'
#
loop_
_entity.id
_entity.type
_entity.pdbx_description
1 polymer ?
#
loop_
_entity_poly.entity_id
_entity_poly.type
_entity_poly.pdbx_seq_one_letter_code
_entity_poly.pdbx_strand_id
1 'polypeptide(L)'
;MWLESVMQTLAEQIKSCSFTAQAKGLFRRVFGGAAPLAEVQAAYEKAIPRINACADEMTDRRVALMRDSALLDRLYERNEGLYRELCSLIVVGDEVIAQARARGDKEQDIARMERRVQDLRITQVASTQLAAQIRAVQASDELTCSRLQAALEVTIPLWKSQMAAALGLARATD
;
A
#
# COMPACT_ATOMS: atom_id res chain seq x y z
N MET A 1 7.15 4.64 -4.51
CA MET A 1 7.25 5.55 -5.68
C MET A 1 5.94 6.28 -6.00
N TRP A 2 4.86 5.58 -6.45
CA TRP A 2 3.59 6.26 -6.81
C TRP A 2 2.94 7.00 -5.64
N LEU A 3 2.76 6.37 -4.48
CA LEU A 3 2.16 6.98 -3.28
C LEU A 3 2.94 8.22 -2.83
N GLU A 4 4.26 8.14 -2.82
CA GLU A 4 5.12 9.28 -2.47
C GLU A 4 4.94 10.43 -3.44
N SER A 5 4.86 10.15 -4.75
CA SER A 5 4.62 11.15 -5.79
C SER A 5 3.26 11.84 -5.61
N VAL A 6 2.19 11.09 -5.38
CA VAL A 6 0.84 11.65 -5.18
C VAL A 6 0.75 12.42 -3.86
N MET A 7 1.32 11.89 -2.78
CA MET A 7 1.38 12.58 -1.47
C MET A 7 2.24 13.84 -1.55
N GLN A 8 3.32 13.82 -2.30
CA GLN A 8 4.16 14.98 -2.54
C GLN A 8 3.43 16.04 -3.36
N THR A 9 2.74 15.64 -4.43
CA THR A 9 1.90 16.54 -5.23
C THR A 9 0.80 17.18 -4.38
N LEU A 10 0.11 16.39 -3.54
CA LEU A 10 -0.88 16.90 -2.60
C LEU A 10 -0.25 17.90 -1.61
N ALA A 11 0.89 17.54 -1.01
CA ALA A 11 1.61 18.41 -0.08
C ALA A 11 2.09 19.71 -0.73
N GLU A 12 2.54 19.66 -1.97
CA GLU A 12 2.94 20.86 -2.73
C GLU A 12 1.75 21.76 -3.06
N GLN A 13 0.59 21.18 -3.44
CA GLN A 13 -0.63 21.95 -3.67
C GLN A 13 -1.13 22.60 -2.36
N ILE A 14 -1.11 21.88 -1.25
CA ILE A 14 -1.46 22.38 0.08
C ILE A 14 -0.48 23.49 0.49
N LYS A 15 0.84 23.28 0.33
CA LYS A 15 1.88 24.26 0.65
C LYS A 15 1.80 25.52 -0.22
N SER A 16 1.52 25.37 -1.51
CA SER A 16 1.39 26.52 -2.43
C SER A 16 0.27 27.47 -2.00
N CYS A 17 -0.82 26.91 -1.48
CA CYS A 17 -1.94 27.70 -0.94
C CYS A 17 -1.66 28.23 0.46
N SER A 18 -1.03 27.44 1.35
CA SER A 18 -0.69 27.88 2.71
C SER A 18 0.49 28.85 2.75
N PHE A 19 1.45 28.73 1.81
CA PHE A 19 2.59 29.66 1.71
C PHE A 19 2.14 31.05 1.28
N THR A 20 1.16 31.18 0.40
CA THR A 20 0.54 32.48 0.08
C THR A 20 -0.09 33.11 1.34
N ALA A 21 -0.75 32.32 2.19
CA ALA A 21 -1.35 32.82 3.44
C ALA A 21 -0.28 33.17 4.50
N GLN A 22 0.80 32.40 4.60
CA GLN A 22 1.87 32.57 5.60
C GLN A 22 2.88 33.67 5.20
N ALA A 23 3.24 33.78 3.92
CA ALA A 23 4.07 34.87 3.40
C ALA A 23 3.34 36.22 3.53
N LYS A 24 2.01 36.22 3.34
CA LYS A 24 1.17 37.43 3.54
C LYS A 24 0.94 37.76 5.01
N GLY A 25 1.01 36.79 5.93
CA GLY A 25 1.03 37.05 7.38
C GLY A 25 2.27 37.81 7.82
N LEU A 26 3.45 37.54 7.26
CA LEU A 26 4.70 38.29 7.48
C LEU A 26 4.67 39.66 6.77
N PHE A 27 4.17 39.73 5.53
CA PHE A 27 4.00 40.99 4.78
C PHE A 27 2.96 41.91 5.44
N ARG A 28 1.87 41.34 5.97
CA ARG A 28 0.86 42.11 6.73
C ARG A 28 1.41 42.72 8.03
N ARG A 29 2.37 42.04 8.66
CA ARG A 29 3.04 42.54 9.86
C ARG A 29 4.01 43.71 9.56
N VAL A 30 4.51 43.75 8.32
CA VAL A 30 5.48 44.76 7.88
C VAL A 30 4.83 45.89 7.05
N PHE A 31 3.78 45.61 6.26
CA PHE A 31 3.21 46.55 5.28
C PHE A 31 1.68 46.77 5.37
N GLY A 32 0.96 46.21 6.34
CA GLY A 32 -0.43 46.56 6.69
C GLY A 32 -1.52 46.22 5.68
N GLY A 33 -1.25 45.35 4.67
CA GLY A 33 -2.23 44.98 3.62
C GLY A 33 -2.79 43.58 3.73
N ALA A 34 -4.12 43.40 3.72
CA ALA A 34 -4.77 42.09 3.49
C ALA A 34 -4.47 41.61 2.08
N ALA A 35 -4.34 40.29 1.89
CA ALA A 35 -4.27 39.74 0.55
C ALA A 35 -5.59 40.04 -0.19
N PRO A 36 -5.55 40.56 -1.43
CA PRO A 36 -6.77 40.82 -2.16
C PRO A 36 -7.60 39.53 -2.28
N LEU A 37 -8.89 39.62 -1.97
CA LEU A 37 -9.84 38.49 -2.04
C LEU A 37 -9.69 37.72 -3.36
N ALA A 38 -9.52 38.44 -4.47
CA ALA A 38 -9.34 37.89 -5.79
C ALA A 38 -8.15 36.92 -5.94
N GLU A 39 -7.02 37.17 -5.24
CA GLU A 39 -5.87 36.28 -5.31
C GLU A 39 -6.08 34.98 -4.51
N VAL A 40 -6.72 35.08 -3.33
CA VAL A 40 -7.06 33.90 -2.51
C VAL A 40 -8.08 33.05 -3.23
N GLN A 41 -9.07 33.66 -3.87
CA GLN A 41 -10.09 32.99 -4.65
C GLN A 41 -9.48 32.30 -5.88
N ALA A 42 -8.64 32.97 -6.65
CA ALA A 42 -7.97 32.39 -7.81
C ALA A 42 -7.05 31.20 -7.43
N ALA A 43 -6.33 31.29 -6.30
CA ALA A 43 -5.52 30.19 -5.79
C ALA A 43 -6.37 28.98 -5.39
N TYR A 44 -7.51 29.20 -4.76
CA TYR A 44 -8.47 28.16 -4.40
C TYR A 44 -9.09 27.49 -5.62
N GLU A 45 -9.60 28.26 -6.55
CA GLU A 45 -10.21 27.76 -7.80
C GLU A 45 -9.25 26.92 -8.64
N LYS A 46 -7.96 27.26 -8.62
CA LYS A 46 -6.89 26.51 -9.30
C LYS A 46 -6.53 25.21 -8.56
N ALA A 47 -6.53 25.21 -7.24
CA ALA A 47 -6.10 24.07 -6.43
C ALA A 47 -7.19 23.00 -6.29
N ILE A 48 -8.47 23.37 -6.16
CA ILE A 48 -9.58 22.45 -5.93
C ILE A 48 -9.68 21.33 -6.97
N PRO A 49 -9.67 21.59 -8.29
CA PRO A 49 -9.81 20.51 -9.26
C PRO A 49 -8.64 19.53 -9.20
N ARG A 50 -7.43 20.00 -8.91
CA ARG A 50 -6.24 19.16 -8.77
C ARG A 50 -6.31 18.27 -7.52
N ILE A 51 -6.76 18.84 -6.40
CA ILE A 51 -6.92 18.08 -5.14
C ILE A 51 -8.06 17.06 -5.29
N ASN A 52 -9.14 17.40 -5.96
CA ASN A 52 -10.20 16.44 -6.23
C ASN A 52 -9.71 15.30 -7.13
N ALA A 53 -8.98 15.58 -8.20
CA ALA A 53 -8.38 14.55 -9.04
C ALA A 53 -7.42 13.63 -8.26
N CYS A 54 -6.59 14.20 -7.37
CA CYS A 54 -5.77 13.39 -6.46
C CYS A 54 -6.62 12.53 -5.51
N ALA A 55 -7.73 13.04 -5.00
CA ALA A 55 -8.62 12.29 -4.12
C ALA A 55 -9.30 11.12 -4.85
N ASP A 56 -9.73 11.34 -6.09
CA ASP A 56 -10.31 10.30 -6.94
C ASP A 56 -9.28 9.20 -7.22
N GLU A 57 -8.06 9.57 -7.62
CA GLU A 57 -6.96 8.62 -7.85
C GLU A 57 -6.59 7.82 -6.58
N MET A 58 -6.54 8.47 -5.41
CA MET A 58 -6.31 7.82 -4.12
C MET A 58 -7.42 6.83 -3.79
N THR A 59 -8.67 7.16 -4.08
CA THR A 59 -9.84 6.31 -3.86
C THR A 59 -9.78 5.06 -4.74
N ASP A 60 -9.51 5.23 -6.03
CA ASP A 60 -9.39 4.12 -6.98
C ASP A 60 -8.23 3.19 -6.56
N ARG A 61 -7.10 3.76 -6.17
CA ARG A 61 -5.95 2.98 -5.72
C ARG A 61 -6.24 2.21 -4.45
N ARG A 62 -6.95 2.80 -3.48
CA ARG A 62 -7.37 2.11 -2.26
C ARG A 62 -8.26 0.91 -2.57
N VAL A 63 -9.22 1.08 -3.49
CA VAL A 63 -10.09 -0.03 -3.94
C VAL A 63 -9.27 -1.15 -4.61
N ALA A 64 -8.29 -0.79 -5.44
CA ALA A 64 -7.40 -1.78 -6.07
C ALA A 64 -6.60 -2.56 -5.01
N LEU A 65 -5.97 -1.88 -4.05
CA LEU A 65 -5.22 -2.52 -2.97
C LEU A 65 -6.08 -3.45 -2.11
N MET A 66 -7.34 -3.08 -1.84
CA MET A 66 -8.27 -3.96 -1.12
C MET A 66 -8.60 -5.24 -1.91
N ARG A 67 -8.74 -5.15 -3.24
CA ARG A 67 -8.94 -6.32 -4.12
C ARG A 67 -7.70 -7.21 -4.16
N ASP A 68 -6.52 -6.59 -4.26
CA ASP A 68 -5.24 -7.31 -4.27
C ASP A 68 -5.01 -8.02 -2.94
N SER A 69 -5.34 -7.40 -1.80
CA SER A 69 -5.27 -8.02 -0.48
C SER A 69 -6.16 -9.26 -0.39
N ALA A 70 -7.40 -9.20 -0.88
CA ALA A 70 -8.31 -10.35 -0.91
C ALA A 70 -7.81 -11.48 -1.83
N LEU A 71 -7.10 -11.15 -2.92
CA LEU A 71 -6.45 -12.15 -3.77
C LEU A 71 -5.25 -12.80 -3.06
N LEU A 72 -4.44 -12.02 -2.37
CA LEU A 72 -3.31 -12.50 -1.59
C LEU A 72 -3.73 -13.41 -0.43
N ASP A 73 -4.88 -13.16 0.21
CA ASP A 73 -5.44 -14.07 1.22
C ASP A 73 -5.74 -15.45 0.62
N ARG A 74 -6.41 -15.50 -0.52
CA ARG A 74 -6.69 -16.77 -1.22
C ARG A 74 -5.41 -17.49 -1.64
N LEU A 75 -4.41 -16.73 -2.09
CA LEU A 75 -3.11 -17.30 -2.46
C LEU A 75 -2.40 -17.88 -1.24
N TYR A 76 -2.46 -17.21 -0.11
CA TYR A 76 -1.92 -17.69 1.15
C TYR A 76 -2.59 -18.99 1.61
N GLU A 77 -3.91 -19.03 1.64
CA GLU A 77 -4.69 -20.23 2.02
C GLU A 77 -4.36 -21.42 1.12
N ARG A 78 -4.29 -21.18 -0.21
CA ARG A 78 -3.91 -22.22 -1.16
C ARG A 78 -2.49 -22.72 -0.95
N ASN A 79 -1.55 -21.83 -0.70
CA ASN A 79 -0.15 -22.17 -0.40
C ASN A 79 -0.05 -22.98 0.90
N GLU A 80 -0.83 -22.66 1.92
CA GLU A 80 -0.90 -23.42 3.16
C GLU A 80 -1.43 -24.84 2.94
N GLY A 81 -2.47 -24.99 2.11
CA GLY A 81 -2.97 -26.30 1.70
C GLY A 81 -1.90 -27.15 1.01
N LEU A 82 -1.22 -26.58 0.00
CA LEU A 82 -0.13 -27.24 -0.71
C LEU A 82 1.04 -27.60 0.23
N TYR A 83 1.37 -26.75 1.18
CA TYR A 83 2.40 -27.03 2.18
C TYR A 83 2.07 -28.26 3.01
N ARG A 84 0.80 -28.41 3.47
CA ARG A 84 0.34 -29.58 4.24
C ARG A 84 0.42 -30.87 3.39
N GLU A 85 0.04 -30.80 2.12
CA GLU A 85 0.17 -31.92 1.18
C GLU A 85 1.63 -32.32 0.99
N LEU A 86 2.54 -31.36 0.81
CA LEU A 86 3.98 -31.59 0.71
C LEU A 86 4.52 -32.30 1.94
N CYS A 87 4.14 -31.84 3.15
CA CYS A 87 4.53 -32.49 4.40
C CYS A 87 4.11 -33.97 4.42
N SER A 88 2.86 -34.25 4.06
CA SER A 88 2.35 -35.62 4.03
C SER A 88 3.09 -36.50 3.00
N LEU A 89 3.34 -35.96 1.80
CA LEU A 89 4.06 -36.68 0.74
C LEU A 89 5.50 -36.97 1.12
N ILE A 90 6.18 -36.05 1.82
CA ILE A 90 7.56 -36.24 2.30
C ILE A 90 7.60 -37.37 3.32
N VAL A 91 6.69 -37.40 4.30
CA VAL A 91 6.62 -38.46 5.32
C VAL A 91 6.39 -39.82 4.66
N VAL A 92 5.40 -39.94 3.77
CA VAL A 92 5.13 -41.18 3.04
C VAL A 92 6.32 -41.58 2.17
N GLY A 93 6.97 -40.62 1.53
CA GLY A 93 8.16 -40.87 0.70
C GLY A 93 9.32 -41.44 1.52
N ASP A 94 9.58 -40.87 2.69
CA ASP A 94 10.62 -41.37 3.62
C ASP A 94 10.32 -42.80 4.11
N GLU A 95 9.05 -43.09 4.43
CA GLU A 95 8.61 -44.44 4.82
C GLU A 95 8.79 -45.46 3.68
N VAL A 96 8.42 -45.10 2.45
CA VAL A 96 8.56 -45.96 1.27
C VAL A 96 10.05 -46.25 1.01
N ILE A 97 10.92 -45.26 1.12
CA ILE A 97 12.38 -45.43 0.98
C ILE A 97 12.91 -46.40 2.05
N ALA A 98 12.50 -46.23 3.31
CA ALA A 98 12.91 -47.12 4.39
C ALA A 98 12.48 -48.57 4.15
N GLN A 99 11.24 -48.79 3.69
CA GLN A 99 10.72 -50.10 3.34
C GLN A 99 11.42 -50.71 2.13
N ALA A 100 11.74 -49.92 1.09
CA ALA A 100 12.48 -50.38 -0.07
C ALA A 100 13.90 -50.87 0.28
N ARG A 101 14.58 -50.13 1.17
CA ARG A 101 15.88 -50.54 1.71
C ARG A 101 15.79 -51.84 2.51
N ALA A 102 14.77 -51.98 3.37
CA ALA A 102 14.55 -53.16 4.16
C ALA A 102 14.28 -54.42 3.31
N ARG A 103 13.62 -54.25 2.12
CA ARG A 103 13.37 -55.30 1.16
C ARG A 103 14.56 -55.68 0.28
N GLY A 104 15.60 -54.84 0.27
CA GLY A 104 16.79 -55.03 -0.58
C GLY A 104 16.47 -54.65 -2.06
N ASP A 105 15.60 -53.71 -2.30
CA ASP A 105 15.27 -53.23 -3.63
C ASP A 105 16.54 -52.63 -4.32
N LYS A 106 16.49 -52.48 -5.65
CA LYS A 106 17.62 -51.97 -6.43
C LYS A 106 18.04 -50.56 -5.97
N GLU A 107 19.33 -50.38 -5.69
CA GLU A 107 19.90 -49.12 -5.26
C GLU A 107 19.57 -47.95 -6.20
N GLN A 108 19.50 -48.21 -7.50
CA GLN A 108 19.15 -47.23 -8.49
C GLN A 108 17.69 -46.68 -8.34
N ASP A 109 16.77 -47.55 -7.93
CA ASP A 109 15.36 -47.18 -7.71
C ASP A 109 15.21 -46.40 -6.39
N ILE A 110 15.93 -46.82 -5.35
CA ILE A 110 16.01 -46.13 -4.08
C ILE A 110 16.54 -44.70 -4.30
N ALA A 111 17.67 -44.56 -5.00
CA ALA A 111 18.29 -43.27 -5.29
C ALA A 111 17.34 -42.33 -6.14
N ARG A 112 16.46 -42.91 -6.96
CA ARG A 112 15.43 -42.14 -7.70
C ARG A 112 14.35 -41.63 -6.77
N MET A 113 13.89 -42.44 -5.82
CA MET A 113 12.90 -42.05 -4.81
C MET A 113 13.48 -40.97 -3.88
N GLU A 114 14.70 -41.10 -3.42
CA GLU A 114 15.39 -40.11 -2.58
C GLU A 114 15.49 -38.74 -3.26
N ARG A 115 15.89 -38.73 -4.54
CA ARG A 115 15.90 -37.46 -5.31
C ARG A 115 14.52 -36.82 -5.36
N ARG A 116 13.46 -37.62 -5.57
CA ARG A 116 12.10 -37.11 -5.59
C ARG A 116 11.67 -36.51 -4.25
N VAL A 117 11.98 -37.18 -3.14
CA VAL A 117 11.68 -36.64 -1.80
C VAL A 117 12.48 -35.37 -1.54
N GLN A 118 13.73 -35.30 -1.98
CA GLN A 118 14.53 -34.10 -1.87
C GLN A 118 13.94 -32.93 -2.67
N ASP A 119 13.43 -33.15 -3.87
CA ASP A 119 12.73 -32.12 -4.67
C ASP A 119 11.48 -31.61 -3.94
N LEU A 120 10.71 -32.52 -3.28
CA LEU A 120 9.56 -32.12 -2.47
C LEU A 120 9.98 -31.24 -1.28
N ARG A 121 11.09 -31.55 -0.62
CA ARG A 121 11.64 -30.74 0.49
C ARG A 121 12.06 -29.34 0.03
N ILE A 122 12.69 -29.24 -1.14
CA ILE A 122 13.04 -27.94 -1.74
C ILE A 122 11.77 -27.14 -2.02
N THR A 123 10.73 -27.78 -2.57
CA THR A 123 9.43 -27.15 -2.82
C THR A 123 8.75 -26.71 -1.52
N GLN A 124 8.85 -27.48 -0.45
CA GLN A 124 8.33 -27.14 0.87
C GLN A 124 9.00 -25.87 1.43
N VAL A 125 10.33 -25.75 1.31
CA VAL A 125 11.05 -24.53 1.71
C VAL A 125 10.59 -23.32 0.87
N ALA A 126 10.45 -23.48 -0.44
CA ALA A 126 9.96 -22.43 -1.31
C ALA A 126 8.53 -21.99 -0.94
N SER A 127 7.66 -22.93 -0.57
CA SER A 127 6.29 -22.63 -0.09
C SER A 127 6.31 -21.79 1.20
N THR A 128 7.20 -22.10 2.14
CA THR A 128 7.37 -21.32 3.38
C THR A 128 7.84 -19.88 3.08
N GLN A 129 8.78 -19.72 2.14
CA GLN A 129 9.25 -18.41 1.72
C GLN A 129 8.16 -17.60 1.02
N LEU A 130 7.35 -18.26 0.17
CA LEU A 130 6.22 -17.62 -0.50
C LEU A 130 5.17 -17.13 0.51
N ALA A 131 4.85 -17.92 1.53
CA ALA A 131 3.95 -17.52 2.60
C ALA A 131 4.42 -16.24 3.30
N ALA A 132 5.71 -16.15 3.64
CA ALA A 132 6.30 -14.96 4.25
C ALA A 132 6.26 -13.73 3.33
N GLN A 133 6.53 -13.93 2.03
CA GLN A 133 6.47 -12.85 1.03
C GLN A 133 5.04 -12.31 0.88
N ILE A 134 4.03 -13.19 0.81
CA ILE A 134 2.62 -12.78 0.73
C ILE A 134 2.27 -11.89 1.93
N ARG A 135 2.61 -12.31 3.15
CA ARG A 135 2.34 -11.52 4.36
C ARG A 135 3.07 -10.19 4.39
N ALA A 136 4.30 -10.12 3.89
CA ALA A 136 5.05 -8.86 3.78
C ALA A 136 4.38 -7.88 2.80
N VAL A 137 3.89 -8.37 1.66
CA VAL A 137 3.15 -7.54 0.70
C VAL A 137 1.84 -7.04 1.32
N GLN A 138 1.06 -7.92 1.96
CA GLN A 138 -0.19 -7.54 2.62
C GLN A 138 0.03 -6.45 3.69
N ALA A 139 1.05 -6.57 4.53
CA ALA A 139 1.38 -5.56 5.53
C ALA A 139 1.75 -4.20 4.90
N SER A 140 2.46 -4.21 3.78
CA SER A 140 2.79 -3.01 3.00
C SER A 140 1.54 -2.35 2.41
N ASP A 141 0.62 -3.15 1.86
CA ASP A 141 -0.62 -2.69 1.26
C ASP A 141 -1.57 -2.11 2.32
N GLU A 142 -1.67 -2.74 3.48
CA GLU A 142 -2.45 -2.25 4.61
C GLU A 142 -1.96 -0.89 5.10
N LEU A 143 -0.64 -0.73 5.26
CA LEU A 143 -0.03 0.56 5.60
C LEU A 143 -0.33 1.62 4.55
N THR A 144 -0.27 1.26 3.27
CA THR A 144 -0.59 2.16 2.15
C THR A 144 -2.06 2.56 2.17
N CYS A 145 -2.98 1.62 2.36
CA CYS A 145 -4.42 1.88 2.51
C CYS A 145 -4.72 2.83 3.67
N SER A 146 -4.07 2.61 4.82
CA SER A 146 -4.23 3.48 6.00
C SER A 146 -3.78 4.92 5.73
N ARG A 147 -2.65 5.10 5.04
CA ARG A 147 -2.16 6.44 4.64
C ARG A 147 -3.09 7.14 3.65
N LEU A 148 -3.60 6.40 2.65
CA LEU A 148 -4.58 6.93 1.70
C LEU A 148 -5.86 7.34 2.41
N GLN A 149 -6.35 6.53 3.33
CA GLN A 149 -7.55 6.83 4.12
C GLN A 149 -7.34 8.11 4.96
N ALA A 150 -6.24 8.24 5.66
CA ALA A 150 -5.92 9.44 6.44
C ALA A 150 -5.86 10.70 5.57
N ALA A 151 -5.32 10.60 4.35
CA ALA A 151 -5.31 11.72 3.41
C ALA A 151 -6.71 12.11 2.95
N LEU A 152 -7.57 11.13 2.60
CA LEU A 152 -8.93 11.34 2.12
C LEU A 152 -9.87 11.86 3.20
N GLU A 153 -9.80 11.31 4.42
CA GLU A 153 -10.77 11.58 5.49
C GLU A 153 -10.35 12.74 6.40
N VAL A 154 -9.05 13.05 6.48
CA VAL A 154 -8.54 14.08 7.39
C VAL A 154 -7.85 15.20 6.63
N THR A 155 -6.80 14.90 5.85
CA THR A 155 -5.93 15.95 5.30
C THR A 155 -6.66 16.82 4.28
N ILE A 156 -7.38 16.22 3.33
CA ILE A 156 -8.09 16.95 2.28
C ILE A 156 -9.27 17.74 2.85
N PRO A 157 -10.16 17.18 3.68
CA PRO A 157 -11.25 17.94 4.29
C PRO A 157 -10.76 19.08 5.19
N LEU A 158 -9.73 18.85 5.98
CA LEU A 158 -9.14 19.90 6.84
C LEU A 158 -8.62 21.07 5.99
N TRP A 159 -7.88 20.78 4.91
CA TRP A 159 -7.40 21.80 4.00
C TRP A 159 -8.57 22.58 3.35
N LYS A 160 -9.61 21.89 2.87
CA LYS A 160 -10.80 22.55 2.29
C LYS A 160 -11.47 23.46 3.29
N SER A 161 -11.60 23.04 4.54
CA SER A 161 -12.15 23.84 5.64
C SER A 161 -11.32 25.07 5.92
N GLN A 162 -9.99 24.95 6.00
CA GLN A 162 -9.08 26.07 6.21
C GLN A 162 -9.13 27.08 5.08
N MET A 163 -9.23 26.63 3.83
CA MET A 163 -9.34 27.51 2.68
C MET A 163 -10.69 28.23 2.65
N ALA A 164 -11.77 27.55 3.00
CA ALA A 164 -13.10 28.17 3.11
C ALA A 164 -13.12 29.25 4.21
N ALA A 165 -12.49 29.00 5.35
CA ALA A 165 -12.32 29.98 6.43
C ALA A 165 -11.49 31.20 5.98
N ALA A 166 -10.39 30.97 5.24
CA ALA A 166 -9.55 32.05 4.71
C ALA A 166 -10.31 32.94 3.71
N LEU A 167 -11.13 32.34 2.85
CA LEU A 167 -12.03 33.06 1.92
C LEU A 167 -13.09 33.86 2.68
N GLY A 168 -13.69 33.31 3.73
CA GLY A 168 -14.65 34.00 4.59
C GLY A 168 -14.04 35.22 5.27
N LEU A 169 -12.83 35.09 5.81
CA LEU A 169 -12.09 36.21 6.42
C LEU A 169 -11.73 37.28 5.37
N ALA A 170 -11.28 36.90 4.19
CA ALA A 170 -10.96 37.86 3.12
C ALA A 170 -12.18 38.67 2.68
N ARG A 171 -13.36 38.03 2.60
CA ARG A 171 -14.63 38.74 2.28
C ARG A 171 -15.09 39.70 3.39
N ALA A 172 -14.76 39.43 4.64
CA ALA A 172 -15.14 40.26 5.75
C ALA A 172 -14.22 41.51 5.92
N THR A 173 -13.11 41.56 5.21
CA THR A 173 -12.11 42.64 5.26
C THR A 173 -12.08 43.53 4.01
N ASP A 174 -12.80 43.15 2.95
CA ASP A 174 -13.16 43.97 1.76
C ASP A 174 -14.45 44.79 2.05
#